data_ae82faa7726e4971ea2ab8f4a08b8c2b
#
_entry.id   ae82faa7726e4971ea2ab8f4a08b8c2b
#
_cell.length_a   1.000
_cell.length_b   1.000
_cell.length_c   1.000
_cell.angle_alpha   90.00
_cell.angle_beta   90.00
_cell.angle_gamma   90.00
#
_symmetry.space_group_name_H-M   'P 1'
#
loop_
_entity.id
_entity.type
_entity.pdbx_description
1 polymer ?
#
loop_
_entity_poly.entity_id
_entity_poly.type
_entity_poly.pdbx_seq_one_letter_code
_entity_poly.pdbx_strand_id
1 'polypeptide(L)'
;MLSGYNVANSLNHHFIVTVIGDLIADELSRMRPAESEHWKRRQWHEDDYLISKNQVTKDDGDEAVAVDSLERLALAGRVVQFFHMGDSGVEDYLLRRHSLSEWAEVVLKSRQVHSQNLTVTTSGSTGQPKACEHSWSTLVEEANAFIRIFNNEYDISPNRVVSLVPSHHIYGFLFTVLLPNLVDIPVIRGFKAYSHVRNGGLRAGDIVVG
;
A
#
# COMPACT_ATOMS: atom_id res chain seq x y z
N MET A 1 1.49 20.38 -26.82
CA MET A 1 0.45 20.17 -25.79
C MET A 1 0.29 18.67 -25.51
N LEU A 2 1.30 18.03 -24.93
CA LEU A 2 1.30 16.60 -24.54
C LEU A 2 2.12 16.36 -23.26
N SER A 3 2.10 17.31 -22.33
CA SER A 3 2.96 17.21 -21.12
C SER A 3 2.18 17.11 -19.79
N GLY A 4 0.85 17.06 -19.83
CA GLY A 4 0.01 17.05 -18.62
C GLY A 4 -0.40 15.67 -18.09
N TYR A 5 -0.11 14.59 -18.78
CA TYR A 5 -0.69 13.26 -18.46
C TYR A 5 0.19 12.35 -17.62
N ASN A 6 1.45 12.69 -17.37
CA ASN A 6 2.41 11.69 -16.88
C ASN A 6 2.81 11.77 -15.39
N VAL A 7 2.52 12.85 -14.67
CA VAL A 7 2.96 12.96 -13.26
C VAL A 7 1.86 12.53 -12.28
N ALA A 8 0.60 12.80 -12.58
CA ALA A 8 -0.54 12.46 -11.71
C ALA A 8 -0.88 10.96 -11.68
N ASN A 9 -0.35 10.15 -12.59
CA ASN A 9 -0.65 8.72 -12.70
C ASN A 9 0.44 7.78 -12.17
N SER A 10 1.60 8.27 -11.78
CA SER A 10 2.69 7.42 -11.30
C SER A 10 2.78 7.43 -9.77
N LEU A 11 2.42 6.32 -9.14
CA LEU A 11 2.83 6.06 -7.77
C LEU A 11 4.33 5.80 -7.73
N ASN A 12 5.03 6.41 -6.78
CA ASN A 12 6.41 6.09 -6.51
C ASN A 12 6.54 4.63 -6.03
N HIS A 13 7.62 3.98 -6.45
CA HIS A 13 7.90 2.58 -6.17
C HIS A 13 7.73 2.23 -4.68
N HIS A 14 8.29 3.02 -3.77
CA HIS A 14 8.22 2.77 -2.33
C HIS A 14 6.79 2.80 -1.76
N PHE A 15 5.88 3.60 -2.33
CA PHE A 15 4.47 3.59 -1.92
C PHE A 15 3.78 2.30 -2.37
N ILE A 16 4.13 1.79 -3.55
CA ILE A 16 3.60 0.50 -4.02
C ILE A 16 4.10 -0.63 -3.12
N VAL A 17 5.39 -0.66 -2.78
CA VAL A 17 5.96 -1.62 -1.81
C VAL A 17 5.19 -1.56 -0.48
N THR A 18 4.92 -0.35 0.02
CA THR A 18 4.15 -0.17 1.26
C THR A 18 2.75 -0.80 1.16
N VAL A 19 2.02 -0.53 0.07
CA VAL A 19 0.67 -1.09 -0.12
C VAL A 19 0.71 -2.61 -0.25
N ILE A 20 1.68 -3.15 -1.01
CA ILE A 20 1.87 -4.60 -1.15
C ILE A 20 2.15 -5.23 0.23
N GLY A 21 3.04 -4.64 1.02
CA GLY A 21 3.34 -5.11 2.37
C GLY A 21 2.10 -5.16 3.27
N ASP A 22 1.29 -4.10 3.26
CA ASP A 22 0.04 -4.03 4.04
C ASP A 22 -1.02 -5.06 3.54
N LEU A 23 -1.09 -5.31 2.22
CA LEU A 23 -1.96 -6.34 1.64
C LEU A 23 -1.51 -7.75 2.05
N ILE A 24 -0.19 -8.00 2.03
CA ILE A 24 0.40 -9.27 2.48
C ILE A 24 0.12 -9.47 3.97
N ALA A 25 0.32 -8.44 4.80
CA ALA A 25 0.06 -8.51 6.24
C ALA A 25 -1.40 -8.85 6.54
N ASP A 26 -2.34 -8.20 5.85
CA ASP A 26 -3.78 -8.47 5.99
C ASP A 26 -4.12 -9.91 5.61
N GLU A 27 -3.64 -10.36 4.46
CA GLU A 27 -3.92 -11.70 3.94
C GLU A 27 -3.28 -12.80 4.82
N LEU A 28 -2.02 -12.65 5.23
CA LEU A 28 -1.35 -13.57 6.14
C LEU A 28 -2.04 -13.58 7.52
N SER A 29 -2.53 -12.44 8.01
CA SER A 29 -3.29 -12.36 9.26
C SER A 29 -4.60 -13.16 9.19
N ARG A 30 -5.23 -13.22 8.02
CA ARG A 30 -6.45 -14.04 7.80
C ARG A 30 -6.12 -15.53 7.68
N MET A 31 -5.06 -15.87 6.96
CA MET A 31 -4.64 -17.26 6.76
C MET A 31 -3.99 -17.86 7.98
N ARG A 32 -3.33 -17.04 8.80
CA ARG A 32 -2.59 -17.46 10.01
C ARG A 32 -3.05 -16.66 11.23
N PRO A 33 -4.28 -16.87 11.75
CA PRO A 33 -4.84 -16.05 12.83
C PRO A 33 -3.98 -16.01 14.09
N ALA A 34 -3.28 -17.10 14.41
CA ALA A 34 -2.36 -17.17 15.56
C ALA A 34 -1.15 -16.21 15.43
N GLU A 35 -0.76 -15.85 14.22
CA GLU A 35 0.35 -14.94 13.92
C GLU A 35 -0.13 -13.53 13.55
N SER A 36 -1.43 -13.24 13.60
CA SER A 36 -2.02 -12.00 13.10
C SER A 36 -1.35 -10.73 13.65
N GLU A 37 -1.06 -10.70 14.96
CA GLU A 37 -0.40 -9.55 15.58
C GLU A 37 1.05 -9.36 15.10
N HIS A 38 1.74 -10.43 14.76
CA HIS A 38 3.07 -10.37 14.16
C HIS A 38 3.02 -9.69 12.80
N TRP A 39 2.13 -10.14 11.91
CA TRP A 39 2.00 -9.60 10.56
C TRP A 39 1.56 -8.14 10.55
N LYS A 40 0.62 -7.76 11.40
CA LYS A 40 0.14 -6.37 11.52
C LYS A 40 1.20 -5.40 12.04
N ARG A 41 2.17 -5.88 12.82
CA ARG A 41 3.25 -5.05 13.36
C ARG A 41 4.51 -5.06 12.53
N ARG A 42 4.63 -6.00 11.58
CA ARG A 42 5.79 -6.08 10.69
C ARG A 42 5.92 -4.80 9.88
N GLN A 43 7.12 -4.26 9.84
CA GLN A 43 7.49 -3.22 8.88
C GLN A 43 8.00 -3.90 7.62
N TRP A 44 7.41 -3.55 6.50
CA TRP A 44 7.74 -4.14 5.21
C TRP A 44 8.72 -3.25 4.46
N HIS A 45 9.73 -3.88 3.86
CA HIS A 45 10.79 -3.23 3.10
C HIS A 45 10.84 -3.80 1.67
N GLU A 46 11.48 -3.08 0.78
CA GLU A 46 11.62 -3.49 -0.62
C GLU A 46 12.39 -4.80 -0.80
N ASP A 47 13.33 -5.07 0.12
CA ASP A 47 14.16 -6.28 0.14
C ASP A 47 13.46 -7.50 0.76
N ASP A 48 12.30 -7.31 1.43
CA ASP A 48 11.50 -8.44 1.91
C ASP A 48 11.09 -9.33 0.74
N TYR A 49 11.17 -10.64 0.95
CA TYR A 49 10.88 -11.61 -0.11
C TYR A 49 10.09 -12.81 0.37
N LEU A 50 9.30 -13.36 -0.55
CA LEU A 50 8.51 -14.57 -0.32
C LEU A 50 9.32 -15.79 -0.75
N ILE A 51 9.52 -16.75 0.16
CA ILE A 51 10.26 -17.99 -0.08
C ILE A 51 9.35 -19.19 0.18
N SER A 52 9.57 -20.28 -0.56
CA SER A 52 8.84 -21.51 -0.30
C SER A 52 9.22 -22.07 1.07
N LYS A 53 8.24 -22.52 1.87
CA LYS A 53 8.47 -23.15 3.19
C LYS A 53 9.52 -24.28 3.13
N ASN A 54 9.64 -24.96 1.98
CA ASN A 54 10.59 -26.06 1.79
C ASN A 54 12.02 -25.59 1.44
N GLN A 55 12.20 -24.29 1.17
CA GLN A 55 13.47 -23.70 0.78
C GLN A 55 14.09 -22.81 1.85
N VAL A 56 13.37 -22.57 2.96
CA VAL A 56 13.87 -21.78 4.08
C VAL A 56 15.10 -22.44 4.69
N THR A 57 16.15 -21.66 4.85
CA THR A 57 17.42 -22.06 5.49
C THR A 57 17.64 -21.27 6.77
N LYS A 58 18.67 -21.63 7.54
CA LYS A 58 19.04 -20.89 8.75
C LYS A 58 19.70 -19.54 8.47
N ASP A 59 20.13 -19.33 7.23
CA ASP A 59 20.80 -18.12 6.78
C ASP A 59 19.79 -17.07 6.25
N ASP A 60 18.51 -17.45 6.08
CA ASP A 60 17.44 -16.53 5.74
C ASP A 60 17.12 -15.66 6.96
N GLY A 61 17.28 -14.34 6.79
CA GLY A 61 16.99 -13.33 7.82
C GLY A 61 15.50 -13.04 8.02
N ASP A 62 15.26 -11.98 8.76
CA ASP A 62 13.87 -11.49 9.00
C ASP A 62 13.19 -11.00 7.73
N GLU A 63 13.92 -10.74 6.65
CA GLU A 63 13.40 -10.34 5.35
C GLU A 63 12.64 -11.47 4.65
N ALA A 64 12.97 -12.73 4.96
CA ALA A 64 12.34 -13.91 4.35
C ALA A 64 10.99 -14.22 4.97
N VAL A 65 9.97 -14.30 4.14
CA VAL A 65 8.63 -14.74 4.53
C VAL A 65 8.33 -16.11 3.91
N ALA A 66 8.29 -17.12 4.74
CA ALA A 66 8.00 -18.49 4.33
C ALA A 66 6.53 -18.65 3.97
N VAL A 67 6.25 -19.03 2.73
CA VAL A 67 4.89 -19.26 2.21
C VAL A 67 4.80 -20.57 1.46
N ASP A 68 3.63 -21.22 1.48
CA ASP A 68 3.36 -22.32 0.56
C ASP A 68 2.76 -21.79 -0.76
N SER A 69 2.52 -22.70 -1.72
CA SER A 69 2.03 -22.33 -3.05
C SER A 69 0.62 -21.74 -3.03
N LEU A 70 -0.25 -22.17 -2.12
CA LEU A 70 -1.61 -21.66 -2.00
C LEU A 70 -1.59 -20.26 -1.36
N GLU A 71 -0.79 -20.07 -0.32
CA GLU A 71 -0.58 -18.77 0.29
C GLU A 71 -0.02 -17.78 -0.73
N ARG A 72 1.03 -18.17 -1.49
CA ARG A 72 1.59 -17.32 -2.54
C ARG A 72 0.56 -16.90 -3.58
N LEU A 73 -0.29 -17.84 -4.00
CA LEU A 73 -1.37 -17.57 -4.96
C LEU A 73 -2.40 -16.59 -4.37
N ALA A 74 -2.78 -16.77 -3.10
CA ALA A 74 -3.70 -15.88 -2.41
C ALA A 74 -3.13 -14.45 -2.28
N LEU A 75 -1.85 -14.32 -1.88
CA LEU A 75 -1.16 -13.04 -1.78
C LEU A 75 -1.08 -12.32 -3.13
N ALA A 76 -0.68 -13.04 -4.19
CA ALA A 76 -0.65 -12.47 -5.54
C ALA A 76 -2.06 -12.04 -5.99
N GLY A 77 -3.08 -12.86 -5.73
CA GLY A 77 -4.48 -12.54 -6.03
C GLY A 77 -4.96 -11.27 -5.33
N ARG A 78 -4.55 -11.03 -4.07
CA ARG A 78 -4.88 -9.78 -3.36
C ARG A 78 -4.27 -8.56 -4.02
N VAL A 79 -3.02 -8.64 -4.46
CA VAL A 79 -2.33 -7.54 -5.16
C VAL A 79 -2.98 -7.29 -6.53
N VAL A 80 -3.25 -8.36 -7.30
CA VAL A 80 -3.96 -8.28 -8.59
C VAL A 80 -5.32 -7.61 -8.43
N GLN A 81 -6.10 -8.03 -7.43
CA GLN A 81 -7.40 -7.46 -7.14
C GLN A 81 -7.31 -5.98 -6.78
N PHE A 82 -6.42 -5.61 -5.84
CA PHE A 82 -6.32 -4.24 -5.35
C PHE A 82 -5.92 -3.27 -6.46
N PHE A 83 -4.89 -3.59 -7.24
CA PHE A 83 -4.38 -2.74 -8.33
C PHE A 83 -5.13 -2.93 -9.65
N HIS A 84 -6.20 -3.71 -9.67
CA HIS A 84 -7.04 -3.97 -10.84
C HIS A 84 -6.22 -4.43 -12.06
N MET A 85 -5.35 -5.45 -11.84
CA MET A 85 -4.34 -5.85 -12.81
C MET A 85 -4.83 -6.87 -13.85
N GLY A 86 -5.99 -7.49 -13.66
CA GLY A 86 -6.46 -8.63 -14.46
C GLY A 86 -6.53 -8.39 -15.98
N ASP A 87 -6.61 -7.12 -16.41
CA ASP A 87 -6.66 -6.76 -17.82
C ASP A 87 -5.28 -6.42 -18.40
N SER A 88 -4.23 -6.43 -17.58
CA SER A 88 -2.88 -6.00 -18.00
C SER A 88 -2.07 -7.11 -18.70
N GLY A 89 -2.39 -8.38 -18.43
CA GLY A 89 -1.66 -9.55 -18.93
C GLY A 89 -0.27 -9.75 -18.30
N VAL A 90 0.05 -9.01 -17.23
CA VAL A 90 1.34 -9.12 -16.50
C VAL A 90 1.19 -9.68 -15.10
N GLU A 91 -0.02 -9.97 -14.66
CA GLU A 91 -0.33 -10.45 -13.30
C GLU A 91 0.38 -11.76 -12.95
N ASP A 92 0.55 -12.67 -13.91
CA ASP A 92 1.23 -13.95 -13.73
C ASP A 92 2.71 -13.79 -13.34
N TYR A 93 3.31 -12.63 -13.63
CA TYR A 93 4.71 -12.38 -13.27
C TYR A 93 4.89 -12.29 -11.75
N LEU A 94 3.86 -11.90 -10.95
CA LEU A 94 3.93 -11.89 -9.50
C LEU A 94 4.31 -13.27 -8.94
N LEU A 95 3.79 -14.36 -9.52
CA LEU A 95 4.10 -15.72 -9.06
C LEU A 95 5.56 -16.13 -9.33
N ARG A 96 6.23 -15.47 -10.26
CA ARG A 96 7.62 -15.74 -10.66
C ARG A 96 8.64 -14.84 -9.97
N ARG A 97 8.18 -13.82 -9.25
CA ARG A 97 9.01 -12.85 -8.55
C ARG A 97 8.98 -13.12 -7.06
N HIS A 98 10.06 -12.79 -6.36
CA HIS A 98 10.23 -13.15 -4.96
C HIS A 98 10.19 -11.93 -4.06
N SER A 99 10.88 -10.83 -4.37
CA SER A 99 10.94 -9.65 -3.52
C SER A 99 9.73 -8.72 -3.70
N LEU A 100 9.44 -7.92 -2.68
CA LEU A 100 8.41 -6.89 -2.73
C LEU A 100 8.75 -5.81 -3.77
N SER A 101 10.04 -5.51 -3.92
CA SER A 101 10.53 -4.61 -4.97
C SER A 101 10.15 -5.11 -6.36
N GLU A 102 10.42 -6.39 -6.65
CA GLU A 102 10.05 -6.99 -7.94
C GLU A 102 8.53 -7.01 -8.16
N TRP A 103 7.73 -7.25 -7.11
CA TRP A 103 6.28 -7.17 -7.17
C TRP A 103 5.81 -5.75 -7.50
N ALA A 104 6.44 -4.74 -6.88
CA ALA A 104 6.14 -3.34 -7.17
C ALA A 104 6.44 -2.97 -8.62
N GLU A 105 7.53 -3.49 -9.21
CA GLU A 105 7.83 -3.32 -10.63
C GLU A 105 6.75 -3.92 -11.54
N VAL A 106 6.23 -5.10 -11.20
CA VAL A 106 5.13 -5.73 -11.95
C VAL A 106 3.86 -4.86 -11.87
N VAL A 107 3.54 -4.34 -10.68
CA VAL A 107 2.42 -3.41 -10.50
C VAL A 107 2.61 -2.15 -11.34
N LEU A 108 3.81 -1.55 -11.32
CA LEU A 108 4.12 -0.35 -12.14
C LEU A 108 3.93 -0.62 -13.63
N LYS A 109 4.39 -1.77 -14.13
CA LYS A 109 4.18 -2.16 -15.53
C LYS A 109 2.70 -2.35 -15.86
N SER A 110 1.95 -3.03 -14.99
CA SER A 110 0.50 -3.18 -15.15
C SER A 110 -0.19 -1.83 -15.27
N ARG A 111 0.18 -0.88 -14.40
CA ARG A 111 -0.41 0.46 -14.39
C ARG A 111 -0.05 1.30 -15.62
N GLN A 112 1.06 1.04 -16.28
CA GLN A 112 1.41 1.68 -17.56
C GLN A 112 0.54 1.19 -18.71
N VAL A 113 0.11 -0.08 -18.66
CA VAL A 113 -0.74 -0.69 -19.69
C VAL A 113 -2.21 -0.39 -19.44
N HIS A 114 -2.65 -0.53 -18.18
CA HIS A 114 -4.04 -0.36 -17.77
C HIS A 114 -4.11 0.18 -16.32
N SER A 115 -4.48 1.43 -16.16
CA SER A 115 -4.44 2.10 -14.86
C SER A 115 -5.65 2.98 -14.62
N GLN A 116 -6.85 2.40 -14.70
CA GLN A 116 -8.06 3.20 -14.54
C GLN A 116 -8.65 3.12 -13.13
N ASN A 117 -8.46 2.00 -12.43
CA ASN A 117 -9.20 1.73 -11.21
C ASN A 117 -8.31 1.13 -10.10
N LEU A 118 -8.80 1.24 -8.88
CA LEU A 118 -8.36 0.51 -7.70
C LEU A 118 -9.56 -0.22 -7.10
N THR A 119 -9.32 -1.41 -6.55
CA THR A 119 -10.36 -2.19 -5.87
C THR A 119 -10.04 -2.34 -4.40
N VAL A 120 -10.78 -1.64 -3.55
CA VAL A 120 -10.63 -1.71 -2.09
C VAL A 120 -11.66 -2.67 -1.51
N THR A 121 -11.24 -3.50 -0.57
CA THR A 121 -12.14 -4.40 0.14
C THR A 121 -12.59 -3.76 1.46
N THR A 122 -13.89 -3.64 1.67
CA THR A 122 -14.48 -3.12 2.91
C THR A 122 -15.07 -4.27 3.72
N SER A 123 -15.00 -4.19 5.05
CA SER A 123 -15.74 -5.08 5.94
C SER A 123 -17.23 -4.72 5.84
N GLY A 124 -17.98 -5.40 4.97
CA GLY A 124 -19.41 -5.14 4.83
C GLY A 124 -20.15 -5.28 6.17
N SER A 125 -21.24 -4.51 6.35
CA SER A 125 -22.12 -4.57 7.53
C SER A 125 -22.70 -5.97 7.80
N THR A 126 -22.65 -6.85 6.81
CA THR A 126 -23.08 -8.26 6.88
C THR A 126 -21.94 -9.22 7.25
N GLY A 127 -20.73 -8.72 7.57
CA GLY A 127 -19.54 -9.53 7.86
C GLY A 127 -18.86 -10.15 6.63
N GLN A 128 -19.42 -9.96 5.44
CA GLN A 128 -18.82 -10.41 4.17
C GLN A 128 -18.02 -9.25 3.56
N PRO A 129 -16.72 -9.47 3.23
CA PRO A 129 -15.91 -8.46 2.57
C PRO A 129 -16.53 -8.09 1.21
N LYS A 130 -16.72 -6.79 0.98
CA LYS A 130 -17.23 -6.27 -0.28
C LYS A 130 -16.13 -5.54 -1.03
N ALA A 131 -15.88 -5.95 -2.26
CA ALA A 131 -15.00 -5.24 -3.17
C ALA A 131 -15.70 -3.97 -3.69
N CYS A 132 -15.04 -2.83 -3.56
CA CYS A 132 -15.49 -1.54 -4.07
C CYS A 132 -14.44 -0.99 -5.03
N GLU A 133 -14.84 -0.75 -6.26
CA GLU A 133 -13.99 -0.20 -7.30
C GLU A 133 -14.03 1.33 -7.26
N HIS A 134 -12.87 1.95 -7.35
CA HIS A 134 -12.69 3.41 -7.38
C HIS A 134 -11.88 3.80 -8.61
N SER A 135 -12.38 4.79 -9.35
CA SER A 135 -11.61 5.31 -10.48
C SER A 135 -10.38 6.07 -9.97
N TRP A 136 -9.26 5.88 -10.65
CA TRP A 136 -8.02 6.57 -10.30
C TRP A 136 -8.16 8.10 -10.38
N SER A 137 -8.86 8.59 -11.40
CA SER A 137 -9.11 10.03 -11.56
C SER A 137 -9.87 10.63 -10.39
N THR A 138 -10.91 9.94 -9.90
CA THR A 138 -11.69 10.39 -8.74
C THR A 138 -10.83 10.44 -7.48
N LEU A 139 -9.98 9.44 -7.25
CA LEU A 139 -9.07 9.43 -6.09
C LEU A 139 -8.06 10.58 -6.15
N VAL A 140 -7.51 10.87 -7.33
CA VAL A 140 -6.58 12.00 -7.54
C VAL A 140 -7.30 13.33 -7.33
N GLU A 141 -8.52 13.50 -7.83
CA GLU A 141 -9.33 14.69 -7.61
C GLU A 141 -9.63 14.92 -6.13
N GLU A 142 -9.99 13.87 -5.40
CA GLU A 142 -10.24 13.91 -3.96
C GLU A 142 -8.98 14.31 -3.19
N ALA A 143 -7.83 13.68 -3.47
CA ALA A 143 -6.56 14.04 -2.84
C ALA A 143 -6.20 15.52 -3.10
N ASN A 144 -6.35 15.98 -4.34
CA ASN A 144 -6.11 17.38 -4.70
C ASN A 144 -7.10 18.35 -4.02
N ALA A 145 -8.35 17.92 -3.77
CA ALA A 145 -9.30 18.73 -3.02
C ALA A 145 -8.82 18.95 -1.57
N PHE A 146 -8.33 17.90 -0.90
CA PHE A 146 -7.73 18.03 0.43
C PHE A 146 -6.49 18.92 0.45
N ILE A 147 -5.61 18.78 -0.54
CA ILE A 147 -4.42 19.64 -0.67
C ILE A 147 -4.85 21.12 -0.78
N ARG A 148 -5.88 21.42 -1.57
CA ARG A 148 -6.42 22.78 -1.68
C ARG A 148 -7.02 23.29 -0.37
N ILE A 149 -7.75 22.45 0.36
CA ILE A 149 -8.31 22.80 1.67
C ILE A 149 -7.18 23.15 2.65
N PHE A 150 -6.14 22.33 2.74
CA PHE A 150 -5.01 22.63 3.63
C PHE A 150 -4.33 23.96 3.29
N ASN A 151 -4.08 24.21 2.01
CA ASN A 151 -3.38 25.42 1.59
C ASN A 151 -4.24 26.69 1.68
N ASN A 152 -5.52 26.62 1.28
CA ASN A 152 -6.36 27.81 1.09
C ASN A 152 -7.20 28.16 2.32
N GLU A 153 -7.67 27.16 3.08
CA GLU A 153 -8.57 27.39 4.21
C GLU A 153 -7.82 27.45 5.52
N TYR A 154 -6.73 26.68 5.65
CA TYR A 154 -5.98 26.59 6.91
C TYR A 154 -4.60 27.23 6.85
N ASP A 155 -4.15 27.69 5.66
CA ASP A 155 -2.78 28.21 5.43
C ASP A 155 -1.71 27.23 5.95
N ILE A 156 -1.96 25.92 5.77
CA ILE A 156 -1.07 24.85 6.20
C ILE A 156 -0.49 24.18 4.97
N SER A 157 0.84 24.18 4.86
CA SER A 157 1.55 23.33 3.92
C SER A 157 1.91 22.03 4.62
N PRO A 158 1.31 20.89 4.20
CA PRO A 158 1.66 19.59 4.77
C PRO A 158 3.15 19.28 4.59
N ASN A 159 3.83 18.84 5.66
CA ASN A 159 5.24 18.52 5.65
C ASN A 159 5.52 17.03 5.76
N ARG A 160 4.57 16.30 6.34
CA ARG A 160 4.74 14.90 6.70
C ARG A 160 3.39 14.27 7.03
N VAL A 161 3.26 12.99 6.71
CA VAL A 161 2.11 12.18 7.18
C VAL A 161 2.57 11.26 8.30
N VAL A 162 1.78 11.18 9.39
CA VAL A 162 1.95 10.22 10.49
C VAL A 162 0.77 9.24 10.43
N SER A 163 1.04 8.03 9.91
CA SER A 163 0.01 7.03 9.64
C SER A 163 -0.11 6.03 10.78
N LEU A 164 -1.31 5.92 11.35
CA LEU A 164 -1.69 4.89 12.32
C LEU A 164 -2.61 3.82 11.70
N VAL A 165 -2.88 3.93 10.40
CA VAL A 165 -3.79 3.04 9.65
C VAL A 165 -3.05 2.33 8.52
N PRO A 166 -3.49 1.13 8.12
CA PRO A 166 -2.93 0.44 6.96
C PRO A 166 -3.30 1.16 5.65
N SER A 167 -2.41 1.06 4.65
CA SER A 167 -2.55 1.75 3.37
C SER A 167 -3.52 1.10 2.39
N HIS A 168 -3.96 -0.14 2.62
CA HIS A 168 -4.82 -0.89 1.71
C HIS A 168 -6.33 -0.63 1.91
N HIS A 169 -6.72 0.21 2.88
CA HIS A 169 -8.08 0.74 2.99
C HIS A 169 -8.18 2.07 2.26
N ILE A 170 -9.37 2.42 1.76
CA ILE A 170 -9.56 3.63 0.95
C ILE A 170 -9.05 4.89 1.64
N TYR A 171 -9.38 5.07 2.92
CA TYR A 171 -8.93 6.19 3.72
C TYR A 171 -7.40 6.20 3.90
N GLY A 172 -6.83 5.04 4.25
CA GLY A 172 -5.37 4.87 4.37
C GLY A 172 -4.67 5.11 3.04
N PHE A 173 -5.20 4.57 1.94
CA PHE A 173 -4.64 4.78 0.61
C PHE A 173 -4.62 6.26 0.22
N LEU A 174 -5.76 6.95 0.37
CA LEU A 174 -5.89 8.35 -0.01
C LEU A 174 -4.90 9.26 0.74
N PHE A 175 -4.85 9.13 2.07
CA PHE A 175 -4.10 10.05 2.91
C PHE A 175 -2.67 9.63 3.21
N THR A 176 -2.32 8.35 3.07
CA THR A 176 -0.99 7.85 3.44
C THR A 176 -0.19 7.29 2.27
N VAL A 177 -0.77 7.29 1.06
CA VAL A 177 -0.13 6.89 -0.19
C VAL A 177 -0.30 7.96 -1.24
N LEU A 178 -1.53 8.23 -1.67
CA LEU A 178 -1.78 9.08 -2.82
C LEU A 178 -1.47 10.56 -2.54
N LEU A 179 -2.00 11.12 -1.45
CA LEU A 179 -1.75 12.50 -1.08
C LEU A 179 -0.24 12.78 -0.89
N PRO A 180 0.50 12.03 -0.03
CA PRO A 180 1.93 12.27 0.13
C PRO A 180 2.73 12.04 -1.17
N ASN A 181 2.30 11.12 -2.05
CA ASN A 181 2.91 10.95 -3.36
C ASN A 181 2.72 12.17 -4.28
N LEU A 182 1.56 12.84 -4.19
CA LEU A 182 1.27 14.02 -5.02
C LEU A 182 2.04 15.27 -4.58
N VAL A 183 2.29 15.42 -3.26
CA VAL A 183 2.98 16.61 -2.71
C VAL A 183 4.43 16.32 -2.30
N ASP A 184 4.92 15.12 -2.56
CA ASP A 184 6.29 14.67 -2.29
C ASP A 184 6.72 14.87 -0.83
N ILE A 185 5.90 14.39 0.12
CA ILE A 185 6.19 14.44 1.55
C ILE A 185 6.38 13.05 2.16
N PRO A 186 7.24 12.93 3.20
CA PRO A 186 7.50 11.65 3.85
C PRO A 186 6.31 11.16 4.67
N VAL A 187 6.24 9.84 4.82
CA VAL A 187 5.25 9.16 5.67
C VAL A 187 5.96 8.38 6.78
N ILE A 188 5.56 8.62 8.02
CA ILE A 188 5.99 7.83 9.18
C ILE A 188 4.90 6.82 9.48
N ARG A 189 5.29 5.54 9.65
CA ARG A 189 4.38 4.41 9.87
C ARG A 189 4.79 3.54 11.04
N GLY A 190 3.92 2.61 11.42
CA GLY A 190 4.18 1.58 12.40
C GLY A 190 4.56 2.15 13.77
N PHE A 191 5.47 1.49 14.47
CA PHE A 191 5.89 1.88 15.83
C PHE A 191 6.39 3.33 15.92
N LYS A 192 7.08 3.83 14.89
CA LYS A 192 7.56 5.22 14.85
C LYS A 192 6.38 6.21 14.86
N ALA A 193 5.30 5.93 14.15
CA ALA A 193 4.11 6.79 14.14
C ALA A 193 3.45 6.84 15.53
N TYR A 194 3.23 5.67 16.15
CA TYR A 194 2.70 5.61 17.52
C TYR A 194 3.58 6.35 18.52
N SER A 195 4.91 6.18 18.42
CA SER A 195 5.87 6.87 19.27
C SER A 195 5.80 8.39 19.10
N HIS A 196 5.69 8.89 17.86
CA HIS A 196 5.56 10.33 17.58
C HIS A 196 4.29 10.91 18.21
N VAL A 197 3.15 10.23 18.05
CA VAL A 197 1.88 10.69 18.64
C VAL A 197 1.95 10.69 20.18
N ARG A 198 2.45 9.59 20.77
CA ARG A 198 2.47 9.40 22.22
C ARG A 198 3.46 10.31 22.95
N ASN A 199 4.61 10.57 22.35
CA ASN A 199 5.73 11.28 22.99
C ASN A 199 5.82 12.76 22.59
N GLY A 200 4.77 13.33 21.98
CA GLY A 200 4.75 14.73 21.58
C GLY A 200 5.70 15.07 20.42
N GLY A 201 6.01 14.09 19.56
CA GLY A 201 6.87 14.28 18.40
C GLY A 201 6.16 14.91 17.18
N LEU A 202 4.89 15.27 17.32
CA LEU A 202 4.13 15.95 16.27
C LEU A 202 4.61 17.39 16.09
N ARG A 203 4.56 17.88 14.85
CA ARG A 203 5.02 19.22 14.46
C ARG A 203 3.93 19.92 13.66
N ALA A 204 4.01 21.25 13.57
CA ALA A 204 3.18 22.00 12.65
C ALA A 204 3.38 21.50 11.21
N GLY A 205 2.27 21.28 10.48
CA GLY A 205 2.27 20.71 9.15
C GLY A 205 2.25 19.16 9.09
N ASP A 206 2.22 18.46 10.24
CA ASP A 206 1.96 17.02 10.26
C ASP A 206 0.48 16.73 10.01
N ILE A 207 0.21 15.78 9.10
CA ILE A 207 -1.11 15.17 8.93
C ILE A 207 -1.12 13.85 9.69
N VAL A 208 -1.95 13.74 10.72
CA VAL A 208 -2.13 12.49 11.48
C VAL A 208 -3.35 11.76 10.93
N VAL A 209 -3.14 10.51 10.52
CA VAL A 209 -4.16 9.64 9.92
C VAL A 209 -4.38 8.44 10.84
N GLY A 210 -5.55 8.39 11.51
CA GLY A 210 -5.86 7.36 12.52
C GLY A 210 -7.35 7.06 12.64
#